data_a07a71c1858a5427566f9537e30b6e4d
#
_entry.id   a07a71c1858a5427566f9537e30b6e4d
#
_cell.length_a   1.000
_cell.length_b   1.000
_cell.length_c   1.000
_cell.angle_alpha   90.00
_cell.angle_beta   90.00
_cell.angle_gamma   90.00
#
_symmetry.space_group_name_H-M   'P 1'
#
loop_
_entity.id
_entity.type
_entity.pdbx_description
1 polymer ?
#
loop_
_entity_poly.entity_id
_entity_poly.type
_entity_poly.pdbx_seq_one_letter_code
_entity_poly.pdbx_strand_id
1 'polypeptide(L)'
;MITAYHGSPVAFDRFELNTAGDGTGIKFGYGIYLTESEASAVHYSQPRKCALTPDHYLYTVEIPDLTPDNHLVSAQPVAQAIVQATEQKLGQPVPEAVVAHGKEFRKWLGCTLTGAKKAGFDEEKAAAEFLDAIGVIANVWPQAQSKPDGLKNFAIFNPARVKILKCEHIEIEEVKGKWIRIR
;
A
#
# COMPACT_ATOMS: atom_id res chain seq x y z
N MET A 1 8.44 -8.54 12.79
CA MET A 1 7.13 -8.57 12.08
C MET A 1 6.28 -7.41 12.56
N ILE A 2 5.56 -6.75 11.67
CA ILE A 2 4.69 -5.60 11.95
C ILE A 2 3.24 -6.09 11.91
N THR A 3 2.46 -5.74 12.93
CA THR A 3 1.01 -5.94 12.92
C THR A 3 0.33 -4.77 12.23
N ALA A 4 -0.56 -5.06 11.29
CA ALA A 4 -1.35 -4.07 10.57
C ALA A 4 -2.79 -4.55 10.39
N TYR A 5 -3.65 -3.66 9.89
CA TYR A 5 -5.08 -3.90 9.75
C TYR A 5 -5.57 -3.60 8.34
N HIS A 6 -6.64 -4.31 7.95
CA HIS A 6 -7.37 -4.07 6.71
C HIS A 6 -8.87 -4.20 6.96
N GLY A 7 -9.64 -3.23 6.49
CA GLY A 7 -11.10 -3.29 6.53
C GLY A 7 -11.67 -3.69 5.17
N SER A 8 -12.65 -4.60 5.17
CA SER A 8 -13.29 -5.08 3.95
C SER A 8 -14.81 -5.25 4.13
N PRO A 9 -15.61 -4.99 3.09
CA PRO A 9 -17.06 -5.28 3.10
C PRO A 9 -17.37 -6.77 2.83
N VAL A 10 -16.35 -7.58 2.52
CA VAL A 10 -16.48 -9.01 2.22
C VAL A 10 -15.42 -9.81 2.94
N ALA A 11 -15.76 -11.06 3.33
CA ALA A 11 -14.77 -11.99 3.86
C ALA A 11 -13.98 -12.66 2.73
N PHE A 12 -12.69 -12.92 3.00
CA PHE A 12 -11.81 -13.69 2.12
C PHE A 12 -10.74 -14.40 2.95
N ASP A 13 -10.18 -15.47 2.38
CA ASP A 13 -9.16 -16.29 3.06
C ASP A 13 -7.72 -15.87 2.72
N ARG A 14 -7.54 -15.11 1.64
CA ARG A 14 -6.24 -14.59 1.20
C ARG A 14 -6.39 -13.24 0.51
N PHE A 15 -5.36 -12.43 0.60
CA PHE A 15 -5.28 -11.19 -0.18
C PHE A 15 -4.94 -11.50 -1.63
N GLU A 16 -5.64 -10.80 -2.53
CA GLU A 16 -5.37 -10.81 -3.96
C GLU A 16 -5.27 -9.38 -4.47
N LEU A 17 -4.38 -9.15 -5.42
CA LEU A 17 -4.28 -7.88 -6.11
C LEU A 17 -5.28 -7.89 -7.27
N ASN A 18 -6.38 -7.20 -7.07
CA ASN A 18 -7.46 -7.15 -8.02
C ASN A 18 -7.19 -6.15 -9.17
N THR A 19 -8.01 -6.27 -10.19
CA THR A 19 -8.04 -5.38 -11.35
C THR A 19 -8.43 -3.95 -10.99
N ALA A 20 -8.08 -3.00 -11.85
CA ALA A 20 -8.40 -1.59 -11.70
C ALA A 20 -9.89 -1.37 -11.44
N GLY A 21 -10.23 -0.63 -10.38
CA GLY A 21 -11.59 -0.20 -10.11
C GLY A 21 -12.17 -0.61 -8.76
N ASP A 22 -11.61 -1.61 -8.12
CA ASP A 22 -12.10 -2.13 -6.84
C ASP A 22 -11.34 -1.49 -5.66
N GLY A 23 -11.80 -0.35 -5.19
CA GLY A 23 -11.26 0.27 -4.00
C GLY A 23 -10.80 1.73 -4.12
N THR A 24 -9.85 2.15 -3.29
CA THR A 24 -9.38 3.54 -3.17
C THR A 24 -8.49 4.02 -4.33
N GLY A 25 -8.23 3.16 -5.32
CA GLY A 25 -7.33 3.45 -6.44
C GLY A 25 -5.85 3.24 -6.09
N ILE A 26 -4.99 3.73 -6.97
CA ILE A 26 -3.53 3.53 -6.92
C ILE A 26 -2.76 4.77 -6.46
N LYS A 27 -3.39 5.66 -5.70
CA LYS A 27 -2.77 6.94 -5.29
C LYS A 27 -1.41 6.75 -4.60
N PHE A 28 -1.28 5.70 -3.82
CA PHE A 28 -0.06 5.35 -3.08
C PHE A 28 0.67 4.13 -3.64
N GLY A 29 0.36 3.74 -4.88
CA GLY A 29 0.95 2.62 -5.58
C GLY A 29 0.06 1.40 -5.67
N TYR A 30 0.44 0.45 -6.51
CA TYR A 30 -0.21 -0.84 -6.65
C TYR A 30 0.21 -1.75 -5.50
N GLY A 31 -0.75 -2.35 -4.80
CA GLY A 31 -0.46 -3.23 -3.67
C GLY A 31 -1.66 -3.46 -2.75
N ILE A 32 -1.46 -4.28 -1.74
CA ILE A 32 -2.42 -4.47 -0.64
C ILE A 32 -2.30 -3.29 0.34
N TYR A 33 -3.39 -2.57 0.51
CA TYR A 33 -3.44 -1.40 1.40
C TYR A 33 -3.72 -1.82 2.84
N LEU A 34 -2.78 -1.52 3.72
CA LEU A 34 -2.84 -1.82 5.15
C LEU A 34 -2.59 -0.54 5.96
N THR A 35 -2.95 -0.58 7.23
CA THR A 35 -2.72 0.53 8.18
C THR A 35 -2.36 0.00 9.57
N GLU A 36 -1.53 0.73 10.31
CA GLU A 36 -1.29 0.46 11.75
C GLU A 36 -2.47 0.92 12.62
N SER A 37 -3.44 1.63 12.05
CA SER A 37 -4.62 2.13 12.77
C SER A 37 -5.82 1.22 12.55
N GLU A 38 -6.21 0.46 13.56
CA GLU A 38 -7.46 -0.31 13.55
C GLU A 38 -8.67 0.57 13.21
N ALA A 39 -8.77 1.76 13.81
CA ALA A 39 -9.86 2.69 13.54
C ALA A 39 -9.93 3.14 12.08
N SER A 40 -8.78 3.30 11.41
CA SER A 40 -8.75 3.59 9.98
C SER A 40 -9.20 2.40 9.15
N ALA A 41 -8.78 1.19 9.50
CA ALA A 41 -9.23 -0.02 8.82
C ALA A 41 -10.75 -0.20 8.94
N VAL A 42 -11.31 0.00 10.13
CA VAL A 42 -12.77 -0.01 10.36
C VAL A 42 -13.47 1.03 9.49
N HIS A 43 -12.97 2.26 9.44
CA HIS A 43 -13.55 3.31 8.59
C HIS A 43 -13.57 2.92 7.11
N TYR A 44 -12.55 2.23 6.62
CA TYR A 44 -12.44 1.78 5.23
C TYR A 44 -13.11 0.43 4.94
N SER A 45 -13.68 -0.26 5.93
CA SER A 45 -14.46 -1.47 5.70
C SER A 45 -15.76 -1.19 4.94
N GLN A 46 -16.25 0.05 4.99
CA GLN A 46 -17.40 0.50 4.21
C GLN A 46 -16.96 0.96 2.81
N PRO A 47 -17.53 0.42 1.72
CA PRO A 47 -17.21 0.84 0.36
C PRO A 47 -17.58 2.30 0.10
N ARG A 48 -16.68 3.07 -0.51
CA ARG A 48 -16.92 4.49 -0.78
C ARG A 48 -17.90 4.78 -1.92
N LYS A 49 -18.06 3.84 -2.84
CA LYS A 49 -18.78 4.05 -4.11
C LYS A 49 -19.95 3.08 -4.34
N CYS A 50 -20.16 2.15 -3.42
CA CYS A 50 -21.21 1.16 -3.53
C CYS A 50 -22.33 1.46 -2.53
N ALA A 51 -23.47 0.79 -2.69
CA ALA A 51 -24.49 0.77 -1.67
C ALA A 51 -23.89 0.26 -0.35
N LEU A 52 -24.44 0.75 0.78
CA LEU A 52 -24.05 0.24 2.10
C LEU A 52 -24.18 -1.28 2.12
N THR A 53 -23.14 -1.95 2.58
CA THR A 53 -23.18 -3.41 2.78
C THR A 53 -23.57 -3.71 4.22
N PRO A 54 -24.30 -4.80 4.49
CA PRO A 54 -24.67 -5.19 5.86
C PRO A 54 -23.49 -5.80 6.62
N ASP A 55 -22.47 -6.28 5.91
CA ASP A 55 -21.34 -6.99 6.50
C ASP A 55 -20.05 -6.17 6.41
N HIS A 56 -19.28 -6.21 7.50
CA HIS A 56 -17.99 -5.55 7.63
C HIS A 56 -17.01 -6.48 8.31
N TYR A 57 -15.81 -6.55 7.77
CA TYR A 57 -14.75 -7.42 8.27
C TYR A 57 -13.50 -6.62 8.60
N LEU A 58 -12.90 -6.93 9.73
CA LEU A 58 -11.61 -6.41 10.16
C LEU A 58 -10.59 -7.53 10.14
N TYR A 59 -9.57 -7.37 9.33
CA TYR A 59 -8.42 -8.26 9.27
C TYR A 59 -7.29 -7.71 10.13
N THR A 60 -6.78 -8.54 11.02
CA THR A 60 -5.47 -8.34 11.66
C THR A 60 -4.47 -9.17 10.87
N VAL A 61 -3.42 -8.52 10.41
CA VAL A 61 -2.41 -9.14 9.56
C VAL A 61 -1.00 -8.91 10.10
N GLU A 62 -0.08 -9.73 9.66
CA GLU A 62 1.34 -9.60 9.91
C GLU A 62 2.09 -9.43 8.59
N ILE A 63 2.99 -8.45 8.55
CA ILE A 63 3.88 -8.19 7.42
C ILE A 63 5.34 -8.22 7.88
N PRO A 64 6.31 -8.45 6.97
CA PRO A 64 7.73 -8.42 7.32
C PRO A 64 8.15 -7.07 7.91
N ASP A 65 9.18 -7.09 8.74
CA ASP A 65 9.79 -5.87 9.26
C ASP A 65 10.33 -5.00 8.12
N LEU A 66 10.13 -3.71 8.27
CA LEU A 66 10.66 -2.72 7.34
C LEU A 66 12.07 -2.31 7.75
N THR A 67 12.95 -2.31 6.76
CA THR A 67 14.30 -1.77 6.86
C THR A 67 14.45 -0.62 5.88
N PRO A 68 15.43 0.28 6.02
CA PRO A 68 15.64 1.37 5.06
C PRO A 68 15.76 0.88 3.60
N ASP A 69 16.24 -0.35 3.39
CA ASP A 69 16.58 -0.89 2.07
C ASP A 69 15.46 -1.76 1.46
N ASN A 70 14.33 -1.98 2.17
CA ASN A 70 13.26 -2.84 1.67
C ASN A 70 11.90 -2.14 1.50
N HIS A 71 11.85 -0.81 1.60
CA HIS A 71 10.61 -0.08 1.35
C HIS A 71 10.87 1.33 0.82
N LEU A 72 9.87 1.90 0.15
CA LEU A 72 9.85 3.30 -0.23
C LEU A 72 9.00 4.09 0.78
N VAL A 73 9.42 5.32 1.07
CA VAL A 73 8.58 6.30 1.77
C VAL A 73 8.16 7.37 0.77
N SER A 74 6.85 7.57 0.59
CA SER A 74 6.32 8.40 -0.50
C SER A 74 6.92 9.80 -0.58
N ALA A 75 7.16 10.45 0.56
CA ALA A 75 7.62 11.83 0.64
C ALA A 75 9.09 11.97 1.11
N GLN A 76 9.86 10.88 1.10
CA GLN A 76 11.26 10.86 1.53
C GLN A 76 12.18 10.37 0.42
N PRO A 77 13.47 10.67 0.50
CA PRO A 77 14.47 10.15 -0.43
C PRO A 77 14.49 8.62 -0.46
N VAL A 78 14.79 8.08 -1.63
CA VAL A 78 14.97 6.63 -1.83
C VAL A 78 16.33 6.22 -1.30
N ALA A 79 16.38 5.10 -0.55
CA ALA A 79 17.63 4.58 -0.04
C ALA A 79 18.60 4.22 -1.19
N GLN A 80 19.89 4.50 -1.00
CA GLN A 80 20.92 4.28 -2.01
C GLN A 80 20.98 2.82 -2.47
N ALA A 81 20.78 1.86 -1.57
CA ALA A 81 20.75 0.44 -1.90
C ALA A 81 19.62 0.10 -2.89
N ILE A 82 18.44 0.71 -2.75
CA ILE A 82 17.32 0.53 -3.67
C ILE A 82 17.64 1.13 -5.04
N VAL A 83 18.25 2.32 -5.07
CA VAL A 83 18.69 2.97 -6.33
C VAL A 83 19.67 2.06 -7.08
N GLN A 84 20.71 1.60 -6.40
CA GLN A 84 21.73 0.72 -6.99
C GLN A 84 21.15 -0.60 -7.51
N ALA A 85 20.29 -1.26 -6.73
CA ALA A 85 19.63 -2.48 -7.15
C ALA A 85 18.71 -2.25 -8.37
N THR A 86 18.07 -1.08 -8.43
CA THR A 86 17.23 -0.68 -9.58
C THR A 86 18.09 -0.48 -10.82
N GLU A 87 19.18 0.28 -10.72
CA GLU A 87 20.12 0.52 -11.82
C GLU A 87 20.71 -0.78 -12.36
N GLN A 88 21.12 -1.67 -11.47
CA GLN A 88 21.68 -2.97 -11.84
C GLN A 88 20.66 -3.80 -12.62
N LYS A 89 19.41 -3.84 -12.17
CA LYS A 89 18.35 -4.64 -12.81
C LYS A 89 17.83 -4.00 -14.10
N LEU A 90 17.74 -2.66 -14.17
CA LEU A 90 17.33 -1.94 -15.38
C LEU A 90 18.45 -1.87 -16.45
N GLY A 91 19.69 -1.95 -16.04
CA GLY A 91 20.85 -1.73 -16.92
C GLY A 91 21.04 -0.27 -17.36
N GLN A 92 20.45 0.68 -16.64
CA GLN A 92 20.57 2.12 -16.90
C GLN A 92 20.52 2.92 -15.61
N PRO A 93 21.09 4.15 -15.58
CA PRO A 93 21.10 4.99 -14.40
C PRO A 93 19.70 5.50 -14.04
N VAL A 94 19.46 5.67 -12.75
CA VAL A 94 18.26 6.34 -12.21
C VAL A 94 18.52 7.84 -12.20
N PRO A 95 17.64 8.69 -12.76
CA PRO A 95 17.80 10.13 -12.71
C PRO A 95 17.79 10.67 -11.27
N GLU A 96 18.73 11.56 -10.95
CA GLU A 96 18.84 12.17 -9.62
C GLU A 96 17.53 12.88 -9.19
N ALA A 97 16.84 13.50 -10.14
CA ALA A 97 15.60 14.22 -9.86
C ALA A 97 14.48 13.36 -9.28
N VAL A 98 14.47 12.04 -9.54
CA VAL A 98 13.38 11.14 -9.06
C VAL A 98 13.70 10.45 -7.75
N VAL A 99 14.96 10.47 -7.28
CA VAL A 99 15.35 9.80 -6.03
C VAL A 99 15.00 10.59 -4.77
N ALA A 100 14.64 11.86 -4.92
CA ALA A 100 14.28 12.72 -3.80
C ALA A 100 12.99 12.31 -3.07
N HIS A 101 12.10 11.58 -3.75
CA HIS A 101 10.81 11.13 -3.20
C HIS A 101 10.45 9.75 -3.73
N GLY A 102 10.13 8.82 -2.85
CA GLY A 102 9.72 7.45 -3.21
C GLY A 102 8.52 7.42 -4.17
N LYS A 103 7.59 8.39 -4.07
CA LYS A 103 6.48 8.55 -5.00
C LYS A 103 6.92 8.83 -6.44
N GLU A 104 7.84 9.76 -6.61
CA GLU A 104 8.32 10.16 -7.95
C GLU A 104 9.19 9.06 -8.56
N PHE A 105 10.02 8.43 -7.75
CA PHE A 105 10.82 7.28 -8.13
C PHE A 105 9.95 6.13 -8.65
N ARG A 106 8.92 5.74 -7.91
CA ARG A 106 8.01 4.65 -8.29
C ARG A 106 7.27 4.95 -9.61
N LYS A 107 6.77 6.17 -9.79
CA LYS A 107 6.10 6.59 -11.02
C LYS A 107 7.04 6.61 -12.22
N TRP A 108 8.24 7.15 -12.05
CA TRP A 108 9.28 7.13 -13.08
C TRP A 108 9.63 5.69 -13.48
N LEU A 109 9.83 4.81 -12.50
CA LEU A 109 10.13 3.41 -12.74
C LEU A 109 9.05 2.74 -13.58
N GLY A 110 7.79 2.90 -13.21
CA GLY A 110 6.66 2.34 -13.96
C GLY A 110 6.61 2.85 -15.40
N CYS A 111 6.75 4.15 -15.60
CA CYS A 111 6.80 4.74 -16.95
C CYS A 111 8.00 4.24 -17.76
N THR A 112 9.16 4.06 -17.12
CA THR A 112 10.36 3.52 -17.78
C THR A 112 10.15 2.07 -18.22
N LEU A 113 9.49 1.26 -17.41
CA LEU A 113 9.22 -0.15 -17.71
C LEU A 113 8.19 -0.33 -18.83
N THR A 114 7.16 0.52 -18.89
CA THR A 114 6.06 0.40 -19.85
C THR A 114 6.23 1.26 -21.10
N GLY A 115 7.12 2.25 -21.08
CA GLY A 115 7.26 3.26 -22.14
C GLY A 115 6.18 4.34 -22.11
N ALA A 116 5.37 4.41 -21.06
CA ALA A 116 4.30 5.39 -20.93
C ALA A 116 4.83 6.77 -20.55
N LYS A 117 4.13 7.83 -20.99
CA LYS A 117 4.46 9.23 -20.65
C LYS A 117 3.97 9.63 -19.26
N LYS A 118 2.99 8.92 -18.71
CA LYS A 118 2.35 9.23 -17.41
C LYS A 118 2.01 7.92 -16.69
N ALA A 119 2.29 7.89 -15.40
CA ALA A 119 1.95 6.74 -14.57
C ALA A 119 0.44 6.61 -14.38
N GLY A 120 -0.08 5.45 -14.67
CA GLY A 120 -1.42 4.98 -14.43
C GLY A 120 -1.38 3.63 -13.71
N PHE A 121 -2.41 2.83 -13.87
CA PHE A 121 -2.53 1.53 -13.20
C PHE A 121 -1.44 0.54 -13.62
N ASP A 122 -1.23 0.39 -14.93
CA ASP A 122 -0.26 -0.58 -15.46
C ASP A 122 1.18 -0.21 -15.10
N GLU A 123 1.51 1.08 -15.07
CA GLU A 123 2.81 1.60 -14.65
C GLU A 123 3.06 1.34 -13.16
N GLU A 124 2.06 1.60 -12.31
CA GLU A 124 2.16 1.34 -10.89
C GLU A 124 2.29 -0.15 -10.59
N LYS A 125 1.59 -1.00 -11.34
CA LYS A 125 1.71 -2.46 -11.27
C LYS A 125 3.10 -2.92 -11.69
N ALA A 126 3.60 -2.47 -12.84
CA ALA A 126 4.94 -2.80 -13.32
C ALA A 126 6.03 -2.38 -12.33
N ALA A 127 5.91 -1.18 -11.75
CA ALA A 127 6.83 -0.70 -10.72
C ALA A 127 6.80 -1.58 -9.46
N ALA A 128 5.62 -1.95 -8.97
CA ALA A 128 5.46 -2.80 -7.79
C ALA A 128 6.07 -4.19 -7.99
N GLU A 129 5.80 -4.83 -9.13
CA GLU A 129 6.36 -6.14 -9.49
C GLU A 129 7.90 -6.10 -9.61
N PHE A 130 8.44 -5.05 -10.24
CA PHE A 130 9.87 -4.85 -10.34
C PHE A 130 10.52 -4.65 -8.97
N LEU A 131 9.92 -3.81 -8.13
CA LEU A 131 10.41 -3.50 -6.78
C LEU A 131 10.39 -4.74 -5.89
N ASP A 132 9.30 -5.54 -5.90
CA ASP A 132 9.25 -6.79 -5.15
C ASP A 132 10.35 -7.77 -5.59
N ALA A 133 10.66 -7.81 -6.89
CA ALA A 133 11.70 -8.68 -7.45
C ALA A 133 13.14 -8.27 -7.05
N ILE A 134 13.35 -7.05 -6.56
CA ILE A 134 14.64 -6.59 -5.99
C ILE A 134 14.60 -6.51 -4.45
N GLY A 135 13.55 -7.04 -3.82
CA GLY A 135 13.43 -7.09 -2.36
C GLY A 135 12.79 -5.86 -1.70
N VAL A 136 12.28 -4.92 -2.48
CA VAL A 136 11.52 -3.77 -1.96
C VAL A 136 10.06 -4.15 -1.86
N ILE A 137 9.53 -4.25 -0.64
CA ILE A 137 8.25 -4.93 -0.37
C ILE A 137 7.05 -4.00 -0.27
N ALA A 138 7.27 -2.70 -0.05
CA ALA A 138 6.19 -1.76 0.24
C ALA A 138 6.49 -0.33 -0.18
N ASN A 139 5.42 0.43 -0.40
CA ASN A 139 5.41 1.88 -0.29
C ASN A 139 4.72 2.28 1.03
N VAL A 140 5.29 3.23 1.75
CA VAL A 140 4.86 3.66 3.09
C VAL A 140 4.54 5.14 3.09
N TRP A 141 3.51 5.53 3.84
CA TRP A 141 3.19 6.94 4.09
C TRP A 141 2.55 7.11 5.48
N PRO A 142 2.70 8.28 6.11
CA PRO A 142 2.10 8.54 7.41
C PRO A 142 0.56 8.56 7.30
N GLN A 143 -0.13 8.06 8.32
CA GLN A 143 -1.59 8.13 8.39
C GLN A 143 -2.07 9.59 8.39
N ALA A 144 -1.39 10.47 9.11
CA ALA A 144 -1.63 11.90 9.13
C ALA A 144 -0.39 12.67 8.71
N GLN A 145 -0.51 13.55 7.71
CA GLN A 145 0.57 14.39 7.22
C GLN A 145 1.20 15.26 8.33
N SER A 146 0.39 15.68 9.32
CA SER A 146 0.83 16.47 10.48
C SER A 146 1.63 15.68 11.52
N LYS A 147 1.68 14.34 11.39
CA LYS A 147 2.39 13.42 12.30
C LYS A 147 3.20 12.39 11.49
N PRO A 148 4.30 12.81 10.84
CA PRO A 148 5.08 11.92 9.98
C PRO A 148 5.67 10.72 10.73
N ASP A 149 5.97 10.86 12.02
CA ASP A 149 6.49 9.78 12.88
C ASP A 149 5.38 8.98 13.60
N GLY A 150 4.11 9.26 13.27
CA GLY A 150 2.95 8.56 13.82
C GLY A 150 2.70 7.23 13.12
N LEU A 151 1.45 6.73 13.27
CA LEU A 151 0.99 5.51 12.62
C LEU A 151 1.15 5.59 11.10
N LYS A 152 1.46 4.47 10.49
CA LYS A 152 1.77 4.35 9.06
C LYS A 152 0.69 3.60 8.31
N ASN A 153 0.64 3.89 7.02
CA ASN A 153 -0.10 3.13 6.03
C ASN A 153 0.89 2.50 5.05
N PHE A 154 0.50 1.39 4.48
CA PHE A 154 1.33 0.58 3.60
C PHE A 154 0.57 0.23 2.31
N ALA A 155 1.27 0.18 1.19
CA ALA A 155 0.90 -0.58 0.01
C ALA A 155 1.94 -1.71 -0.14
N ILE A 156 1.56 -2.93 0.21
CA ILE A 156 2.43 -4.11 0.11
C ILE A 156 2.34 -4.65 -1.30
N PHE A 157 3.47 -4.73 -2.01
CA PHE A 157 3.51 -5.01 -3.44
C PHE A 157 3.13 -6.46 -3.79
N ASN A 158 3.45 -7.39 -2.89
CA ASN A 158 3.17 -8.81 -3.10
C ASN A 158 2.25 -9.36 -2.00
N PRO A 159 1.03 -9.83 -2.33
CA PRO A 159 0.08 -10.39 -1.36
C PRO A 159 0.65 -11.56 -0.53
N ALA A 160 1.58 -12.34 -1.08
CA ALA A 160 2.21 -13.44 -0.37
C ALA A 160 3.01 -13.03 0.88
N ARG A 161 3.31 -11.73 1.02
CA ARG A 161 3.98 -11.15 2.19
C ARG A 161 3.01 -10.75 3.31
N VAL A 162 1.71 -10.86 3.07
CA VAL A 162 0.67 -10.50 4.04
C VAL A 162 0.08 -11.78 4.63
N LYS A 163 0.34 -12.02 5.91
CA LYS A 163 -0.19 -13.17 6.64
C LYS A 163 -1.42 -12.75 7.43
N ILE A 164 -2.57 -13.34 7.15
CA ILE A 164 -3.79 -13.13 7.94
C ILE A 164 -3.61 -13.86 9.29
N LEU A 165 -3.71 -13.11 10.39
CA LEU A 165 -3.71 -13.64 11.75
C LEU A 165 -5.13 -13.85 12.25
N LYS A 166 -6.05 -12.94 11.89
CA LYS A 166 -7.43 -12.93 12.34
C LYS A 166 -8.32 -12.23 11.33
N CYS A 167 -9.53 -12.74 11.17
CA CYS A 167 -10.63 -12.07 10.47
C CYS A 167 -11.81 -11.99 11.43
N GLU A 168 -12.36 -10.81 11.65
CA GLU A 168 -13.50 -10.55 12.52
C GLU A 168 -14.64 -9.96 11.71
N HIS A 169 -15.83 -10.54 11.83
CA HIS A 169 -17.06 -9.86 11.44
C HIS A 169 -17.37 -8.81 12.50
N ILE A 170 -17.52 -7.54 12.09
CA ILE A 170 -17.70 -6.40 12.99
C ILE A 170 -18.98 -5.66 12.67
N GLU A 171 -19.58 -5.06 13.68
CA GLU A 171 -20.66 -4.09 13.56
C GLU A 171 -20.08 -2.68 13.61
N ILE A 172 -20.52 -1.81 12.72
CA ILE A 172 -20.05 -0.43 12.64
C ILE A 172 -21.23 0.55 12.67
N GLU A 173 -20.96 1.76 13.16
CA GLU A 173 -21.90 2.87 13.20
C GLU A 173 -21.23 4.14 12.67
N GLU A 174 -21.99 4.98 11.97
CA GLU A 174 -21.50 6.28 11.52
C GLU A 174 -21.67 7.33 12.62
N VAL A 175 -20.53 7.88 13.10
CA VAL A 175 -20.50 8.95 14.07
C VAL A 175 -19.71 10.13 13.51
N LYS A 176 -20.38 11.25 13.27
CA LYS A 176 -19.76 12.50 12.74
C LYS A 176 -18.95 12.27 11.43
N GLY A 177 -19.52 11.49 10.52
CA GLY A 177 -18.89 11.20 9.22
C GLY A 177 -17.75 10.18 9.27
N LYS A 178 -17.58 9.46 10.38
CA LYS A 178 -16.62 8.36 10.52
C LYS A 178 -17.35 7.09 10.92
N TRP A 179 -16.98 6.01 10.28
CA TRP A 179 -17.41 4.67 10.68
C TRP A 179 -16.55 4.18 11.84
N ILE A 180 -17.19 3.79 12.92
CA ILE A 180 -16.55 3.26 14.12
C ILE A 180 -17.10 1.87 14.45
N ARG A 181 -16.26 1.02 15.02
CA ARG A 181 -16.68 -0.30 15.52
C ARG A 181 -17.50 -0.15 16.78
N ILE A 182 -18.63 -0.85 16.88
CA ILE A 182 -19.49 -0.92 18.06
C ILE A 182 -19.52 -2.33 18.67
N ARG A 183 -19.16 -3.35 17.88
CA ARG A 183 -19.06 -4.75 18.35
C ARG A 183 -18.04 -5.53 17.52
#